data_1d673b4094e5ad54b389881a3efc9e1b
#
_entry.id   1d673b4094e5ad54b389881a3efc9e1b
#
_cell.length_a   1.000
_cell.length_b   1.000
_cell.length_c   1.000
_cell.angle_alpha   90.00
_cell.angle_beta   90.00
_cell.angle_gamma   90.00
#
_symmetry.space_group_name_H-M   'P 1'
#
loop_
_entity.id
_entity.type
_entity.pdbx_description
1 polymer ?
#
loop_
_entity_poly.entity_id
_entity_poly.type
_entity_poly.pdbx_seq_one_letter_code
_entity_poly.pdbx_strand_id
1 'polypeptide(L)'
;MVSVLKSFLIPVRWLAPAYRMVRQLAGVRPDLRETIYQLEHFGYQSILIVIAAGCAVGGIVAVHASTYVTNYSAGELAGWAVGYATLREVGPLLTGLLLAGRVGAMNAAELADMKVRDQIRGLEALGLDPVPIVVAPRVYAAAIAGIALFSVAAIASLITAVLGVTTTTGLKLVPFLYSLHDGASLSYLFIGQAKAGLFALIVGLLSTYEGLQAEGGSTAVGLSVNNAAVASAVGIVTANFACTWVF
;
A
#
# COMPACT_ATOMS: atom_id res chain seq x y z
N MET A 1 25.12 20.97 2.97
CA MET A 1 23.91 21.83 2.92
C MET A 1 23.14 21.66 1.60
N VAL A 2 23.78 21.66 0.43
CA VAL A 2 23.12 21.45 -0.88
C VAL A 2 22.55 20.03 -1.06
N SER A 3 23.19 19.00 -0.49
CA SER A 3 22.69 17.61 -0.53
C SER A 3 21.42 17.40 0.31
N VAL A 4 21.31 18.06 1.45
CA VAL A 4 20.12 17.98 2.33
C VAL A 4 18.94 18.72 1.71
N LEU A 5 19.17 19.85 1.03
CA LEU A 5 18.11 20.56 0.31
C LEU A 5 17.58 19.74 -0.88
N LYS A 6 18.45 18.99 -1.58
CA LYS A 6 18.04 18.07 -2.63
C LYS A 6 17.16 16.93 -2.09
N SER A 7 17.43 16.44 -0.89
CA SER A 7 16.59 15.39 -0.24
C SER A 7 15.22 15.92 0.17
N PHE A 8 15.09 17.19 0.54
CA PHE A 8 13.77 17.80 0.84
C PHE A 8 12.94 18.12 -0.40
N LEU A 9 13.57 18.25 -1.58
CA LEU A 9 12.87 18.44 -2.85
C LEU A 9 12.42 17.14 -3.51
N ILE A 10 12.81 15.99 -2.94
CA ILE A 10 12.43 14.66 -3.43
C ILE A 10 10.90 14.47 -3.56
N PRO A 11 10.06 14.79 -2.56
CA PRO A 11 8.60 14.63 -2.71
C PRO A 11 8.00 15.56 -3.77
N VAL A 12 8.55 16.77 -3.96
CA VAL A 12 8.07 17.75 -4.94
C VAL A 12 8.32 17.27 -6.39
N ARG A 13 9.40 16.52 -6.62
CA ARG A 13 9.75 15.99 -7.95
C ARG A 13 8.67 15.06 -8.51
N TRP A 14 7.96 14.32 -7.66
CA TRP A 14 6.96 13.34 -8.08
C TRP A 14 5.52 13.89 -8.08
N LEU A 15 5.25 14.99 -7.39
CA LEU A 15 3.90 15.57 -7.34
C LEU A 15 3.40 16.03 -8.71
N ALA A 16 4.23 16.73 -9.48
CA ALA A 16 3.83 17.23 -10.80
C ALA A 16 3.59 16.12 -11.84
N PRO A 17 4.47 15.09 -11.95
CA PRO A 17 4.17 13.95 -12.82
C PRO A 17 2.99 13.12 -12.35
N ALA A 18 2.84 12.86 -11.04
CA ALA A 18 1.69 12.15 -10.51
C ALA A 18 0.37 12.89 -10.84
N TYR A 19 0.33 14.20 -10.64
CA TYR A 19 -0.86 15.00 -11.00
C TYR A 19 -1.17 14.93 -12.50
N ARG A 20 -0.16 15.03 -13.38
CA ARG A 20 -0.35 14.90 -14.82
C ARG A 20 -0.90 13.52 -15.20
N MET A 21 -0.36 12.46 -14.59
CA MET A 21 -0.82 11.10 -14.83
C MET A 21 -2.25 10.88 -14.34
N VAL A 22 -2.61 11.38 -13.16
CA VAL A 22 -4.00 11.36 -12.68
C VAL A 22 -4.94 12.08 -13.66
N ARG A 23 -4.53 13.24 -14.17
CA ARG A 23 -5.34 13.98 -15.16
C ARG A 23 -5.48 13.22 -16.48
N GLN A 24 -4.44 12.53 -16.93
CA GLN A 24 -4.49 11.68 -18.12
C GLN A 24 -5.40 10.46 -17.91
N LEU A 25 -5.39 9.87 -16.71
CA LEU A 25 -6.25 8.75 -16.37
C LEU A 25 -7.71 9.14 -16.15
N ALA A 26 -7.96 10.40 -15.79
CA ALA A 26 -9.31 10.92 -15.58
C ALA A 26 -10.11 10.90 -16.91
N GLY A 27 -11.07 9.99 -16.99
CA GLY A 27 -11.92 9.80 -18.18
C GLY A 27 -11.44 8.72 -19.16
N VAL A 28 -10.29 8.11 -18.93
CA VAL A 28 -9.83 6.97 -19.73
C VAL A 28 -10.52 5.69 -19.25
N ARG A 29 -11.10 4.94 -20.16
CA ARG A 29 -11.65 3.60 -19.87
C ARG A 29 -10.52 2.59 -20.02
N PRO A 30 -10.09 1.94 -18.91
CA PRO A 30 -9.04 0.93 -19.00
C PRO A 30 -9.55 -0.31 -19.75
N ASP A 31 -8.65 -1.05 -20.37
CA ASP A 31 -8.96 -2.38 -20.86
C ASP A 31 -9.27 -3.29 -19.67
N LEU A 32 -10.54 -3.76 -19.61
CA LEU A 32 -11.02 -4.59 -18.52
C LEU A 32 -10.28 -5.93 -18.44
N ARG A 33 -9.94 -6.52 -19.59
CA ARG A 33 -9.22 -7.80 -19.63
C ARG A 33 -7.83 -7.67 -19.02
N GLU A 34 -7.12 -6.62 -19.42
CA GLU A 34 -5.79 -6.32 -18.85
C GLU A 34 -5.88 -5.94 -17.38
N THR A 35 -6.90 -5.17 -16.98
CA THR A 35 -7.11 -4.81 -15.57
C THR A 35 -7.31 -6.05 -14.68
N ILE A 36 -8.12 -7.02 -15.14
CA ILE A 36 -8.34 -8.28 -14.39
C ILE A 36 -7.04 -9.09 -14.32
N TYR A 37 -6.29 -9.19 -15.42
CA TYR A 37 -5.00 -9.87 -15.43
C TYR A 37 -4.01 -9.24 -14.43
N GLN A 38 -3.90 -7.91 -14.44
CA GLN A 38 -3.03 -7.19 -13.51
C GLN A 38 -3.52 -7.32 -12.05
N LEU A 39 -4.83 -7.33 -11.84
CA LEU A 39 -5.42 -7.53 -10.51
C LEU A 39 -5.09 -8.91 -9.94
N GLU A 40 -5.17 -9.95 -10.76
CA GLU A 40 -4.76 -11.31 -10.38
C GLU A 40 -3.25 -11.34 -10.05
N HIS A 41 -2.44 -10.74 -10.91
CA HIS A 41 -0.99 -10.71 -10.75
C HIS A 41 -0.55 -9.96 -9.48
N PHE A 42 -1.10 -8.78 -9.23
CA PHE A 42 -0.78 -7.97 -8.04
C PHE A 42 -1.42 -8.54 -6.77
N GLY A 43 -2.65 -9.04 -6.85
CA GLY A 43 -3.41 -9.55 -5.72
C GLY A 43 -2.96 -10.93 -5.29
N TYR A 44 -3.19 -11.94 -6.11
CA TYR A 44 -2.98 -13.34 -5.76
C TYR A 44 -1.54 -13.64 -5.33
N GLN A 45 -0.56 -13.16 -6.08
CA GLN A 45 0.85 -13.39 -5.77
C GLN A 45 1.31 -12.68 -4.48
N SER A 46 0.56 -11.69 -3.99
CA SER A 46 0.90 -10.94 -2.77
C SER A 46 0.19 -11.46 -1.52
N ILE A 47 -0.81 -12.35 -1.63
CA ILE A 47 -1.63 -12.80 -0.50
C ILE A 47 -0.77 -13.38 0.64
N LEU A 48 0.12 -14.31 0.33
CA LEU A 48 0.91 -15.00 1.35
C LEU A 48 1.80 -14.04 2.16
N ILE A 49 2.48 -13.13 1.46
CA ILE A 49 3.36 -12.17 2.13
C ILE A 49 2.55 -11.13 2.93
N VAL A 50 1.35 -10.78 2.46
CA VAL A 50 0.45 -9.88 3.15
C VAL A 50 -0.12 -10.53 4.42
N ILE A 51 -0.47 -11.81 4.39
CA ILE A 51 -0.87 -12.57 5.59
C ILE A 51 0.27 -12.59 6.60
N ALA A 52 1.49 -12.94 6.17
CA ALA A 52 2.66 -12.97 7.05
C ALA A 52 2.95 -11.61 7.67
N ALA A 53 2.87 -10.54 6.88
CA ALA A 53 3.03 -9.18 7.38
C ALA A 53 1.90 -8.78 8.33
N GLY A 54 0.66 -9.12 8.03
CA GLY A 54 -0.49 -8.91 8.91
C GLY A 54 -0.30 -9.60 10.26
N CYS A 55 0.13 -10.86 10.27
CA CYS A 55 0.44 -11.57 11.51
C CYS A 55 1.57 -10.88 12.29
N ALA A 56 2.62 -10.41 11.64
CA ALA A 56 3.70 -9.68 12.30
C ALA A 56 3.20 -8.36 12.92
N VAL A 57 2.38 -7.61 12.21
CA VAL A 57 1.72 -6.38 12.71
C VAL A 57 0.88 -6.69 13.95
N GLY A 58 0.03 -7.71 13.87
CA GLY A 58 -0.81 -8.14 14.99
C GLY A 58 0.02 -8.53 16.21
N GLY A 59 1.14 -9.22 15.99
CA GLY A 59 2.09 -9.59 17.06
C GLY A 59 2.72 -8.36 17.72
N ILE A 60 3.17 -7.37 16.93
CA ILE A 60 3.74 -6.12 17.45
C ILE A 60 2.69 -5.36 18.27
N VAL A 61 1.48 -5.21 17.74
CA VAL A 61 0.36 -4.55 18.43
C VAL A 61 0.01 -5.27 19.72
N ALA A 62 0.02 -6.62 19.72
CA ALA A 62 -0.22 -7.43 20.91
C ALA A 62 0.80 -7.17 22.01
N VAL A 63 2.10 -7.12 21.68
CA VAL A 63 3.18 -6.83 22.63
C VAL A 63 2.98 -5.46 23.28
N HIS A 64 2.72 -4.43 22.47
CA HIS A 64 2.47 -3.09 22.99
C HIS A 64 1.22 -3.03 23.86
N ALA A 65 0.10 -3.61 23.41
CA ALA A 65 -1.14 -3.65 24.18
C ALA A 65 -0.94 -4.39 25.51
N SER A 66 -0.23 -5.53 25.51
CA SER A 66 0.08 -6.28 26.72
C SER A 66 0.91 -5.47 27.72
N THR A 67 1.88 -4.70 27.26
CA THR A 67 2.69 -3.80 28.10
C THR A 67 1.82 -2.73 28.77
N TYR A 68 0.87 -2.14 28.03
CA TYR A 68 -0.06 -1.16 28.64
C TYR A 68 -1.00 -1.80 29.66
N VAL A 69 -1.51 -3.00 29.38
CA VAL A 69 -2.35 -3.76 30.32
C VAL A 69 -1.62 -4.02 31.63
N THR A 70 -0.38 -4.53 31.56
CA THR A 70 0.38 -4.90 32.75
C THR A 70 0.86 -3.70 33.56
N ASN A 71 1.31 -2.63 32.90
CA ASN A 71 1.90 -1.49 33.59
C ASN A 71 0.88 -0.48 34.10
N TYR A 72 -0.28 -0.35 33.44
CA TYR A 72 -1.27 0.68 33.75
C TYR A 72 -2.64 0.10 34.14
N SER A 73 -2.77 -1.22 34.26
CA SER A 73 -4.05 -1.90 34.55
C SER A 73 -5.17 -1.53 33.57
N ALA A 74 -4.80 -1.16 32.32
CA ALA A 74 -5.71 -0.67 31.28
C ALA A 74 -6.36 -1.81 30.46
N GLY A 75 -6.69 -2.94 31.09
CA GLY A 75 -7.24 -4.12 30.42
C GLY A 75 -8.54 -3.85 29.66
N GLU A 76 -9.37 -2.93 30.17
CA GLU A 76 -10.65 -2.56 29.53
C GLU A 76 -10.48 -1.84 28.19
N LEU A 77 -9.37 -1.11 28.01
CA LEU A 77 -9.09 -0.36 26.77
C LEU A 77 -8.20 -1.15 25.77
N ALA A 78 -7.68 -2.29 26.19
CA ALA A 78 -6.72 -3.03 25.37
C ALA A 78 -7.29 -3.49 24.03
N GLY A 79 -8.54 -3.97 24.03
CA GLY A 79 -9.23 -4.38 22.81
C GLY A 79 -9.47 -3.21 21.87
N TRP A 80 -9.97 -2.09 22.42
CA TRP A 80 -10.17 -0.86 21.63
C TRP A 80 -8.87 -0.38 20.96
N ALA A 81 -7.79 -0.30 21.72
CA ALA A 81 -6.50 0.14 21.20
C ALA A 81 -5.97 -0.77 20.08
N VAL A 82 -6.13 -2.09 20.24
CA VAL A 82 -5.75 -3.09 19.22
C VAL A 82 -6.56 -2.88 17.94
N GLY A 83 -7.89 -2.77 18.05
CA GLY A 83 -8.77 -2.55 16.90
C GLY A 83 -8.45 -1.24 16.17
N TYR A 84 -8.37 -0.15 16.92
CA TYR A 84 -8.04 1.17 16.38
C TYR A 84 -6.68 1.20 15.66
N ALA A 85 -5.63 0.75 16.33
CA ALA A 85 -4.28 0.75 15.77
C ALA A 85 -4.19 -0.10 14.50
N THR A 86 -4.78 -1.30 14.52
CA THR A 86 -4.73 -2.25 13.41
C THR A 86 -5.51 -1.78 12.20
N LEU A 87 -6.75 -1.30 12.41
CA LEU A 87 -7.64 -0.99 11.28
C LEU A 87 -7.42 0.40 10.72
N ARG A 88 -7.13 1.38 11.58
CA ARG A 88 -7.10 2.79 11.15
C ARG A 88 -5.72 3.30 10.79
N GLU A 89 -4.65 2.88 11.49
CA GLU A 89 -3.34 3.51 11.35
C GLU A 89 -2.26 2.53 10.85
N VAL A 90 -1.89 1.56 11.66
CA VAL A 90 -0.74 0.69 11.39
C VAL A 90 -0.98 -0.27 10.23
N GLY A 91 -2.18 -0.85 10.17
CA GLY A 91 -2.55 -1.81 9.14
C GLY A 91 -2.46 -1.25 7.72
N PRO A 92 -3.16 -0.13 7.41
CA PRO A 92 -3.10 0.47 6.08
C PRO A 92 -1.70 0.91 5.69
N LEU A 93 -0.96 1.54 6.64
CA LEU A 93 0.39 2.03 6.39
C LEU A 93 1.35 0.91 6.02
N LEU A 94 1.40 -0.16 6.84
CA LEU A 94 2.30 -1.29 6.59
C LEU A 94 1.91 -2.09 5.34
N THR A 95 0.61 -2.26 5.08
CA THR A 95 0.14 -2.87 3.83
C THR A 95 0.59 -2.03 2.62
N GLY A 96 0.44 -0.71 2.69
CA GLY A 96 0.88 0.19 1.63
C GLY A 96 2.38 0.11 1.37
N LEU A 97 3.21 0.15 2.43
CA LEU A 97 4.67 0.04 2.30
C LEU A 97 5.11 -1.32 1.72
N LEU A 98 4.43 -2.40 2.11
CA LEU A 98 4.67 -3.72 1.54
C LEU A 98 4.31 -3.77 0.05
N LEU A 99 3.19 -3.16 -0.34
CA LEU A 99 2.81 -3.03 -1.73
C LEU A 99 3.81 -2.18 -2.53
N ALA A 100 4.37 -1.12 -1.94
CA ALA A 100 5.41 -0.32 -2.59
C ALA A 100 6.65 -1.17 -2.94
N GLY A 101 7.10 -2.01 -2.01
CA GLY A 101 8.25 -2.89 -2.21
C GLY A 101 7.99 -4.05 -3.17
N ARG A 102 6.76 -4.58 -3.21
CA ARG A 102 6.43 -5.75 -4.04
C ARG A 102 5.75 -5.37 -5.35
N VAL A 103 4.54 -4.80 -5.26
CA VAL A 103 3.74 -4.47 -6.46
C VAL A 103 4.39 -3.31 -7.21
N GLY A 104 4.87 -2.29 -6.49
CA GLY A 104 5.55 -1.15 -7.09
C GLY A 104 6.84 -1.54 -7.81
N ALA A 105 7.66 -2.37 -7.18
CA ALA A 105 8.89 -2.87 -7.79
C ALA A 105 8.62 -3.72 -9.05
N MET A 106 7.66 -4.63 -8.97
CA MET A 106 7.28 -5.50 -10.08
C MET A 106 6.71 -4.71 -11.26
N ASN A 107 5.76 -3.81 -10.99
CA ASN A 107 5.16 -2.95 -12.01
C ASN A 107 6.20 -2.07 -12.71
N ALA A 108 7.12 -1.47 -11.95
CA ALA A 108 8.21 -0.67 -12.50
C ALA A 108 9.17 -1.50 -13.34
N ALA A 109 9.50 -2.73 -12.91
CA ALA A 109 10.37 -3.64 -13.66
C ALA A 109 9.78 -4.01 -15.02
N GLU A 110 8.50 -4.41 -15.04
CA GLU A 110 7.82 -4.79 -16.28
C GLU A 110 7.71 -3.63 -17.26
N LEU A 111 7.32 -2.44 -16.78
CA LEU A 111 7.20 -1.27 -17.65
C LEU A 111 8.57 -0.77 -18.15
N ALA A 112 9.59 -0.84 -17.30
CA ALA A 112 10.95 -0.52 -17.71
C ALA A 112 11.47 -1.51 -18.77
N ASP A 113 11.18 -2.81 -18.64
CA ASP A 113 11.52 -3.80 -19.66
C ASP A 113 10.78 -3.55 -20.98
N MET A 114 9.48 -3.27 -20.93
CA MET A 114 8.69 -2.88 -22.13
C MET A 114 9.26 -1.63 -22.81
N LYS A 115 9.71 -0.65 -21.99
CA LYS A 115 10.28 0.60 -22.50
C LYS A 115 11.63 0.38 -23.16
N VAL A 116 12.52 -0.38 -22.51
CA VAL A 116 13.87 -0.71 -23.01
C VAL A 116 13.81 -1.56 -24.29
N ARG A 117 12.80 -2.41 -24.42
CA ARG A 117 12.55 -3.22 -25.63
C ARG A 117 11.75 -2.50 -26.72
N ASP A 118 11.55 -1.20 -26.62
CA ASP A 118 10.78 -0.38 -27.56
C ASP A 118 9.31 -0.85 -27.78
N GLN A 119 8.75 -1.67 -26.88
CA GLN A 119 7.36 -2.15 -27.01
C GLN A 119 6.36 -0.99 -26.90
N ILE A 120 6.61 0.00 -26.02
CA ILE A 120 5.77 1.20 -25.90
C ILE A 120 5.80 2.01 -27.19
N ARG A 121 6.98 2.21 -27.80
CA ARG A 121 7.12 2.88 -29.11
C ARG A 121 6.45 2.09 -30.22
N GLY A 122 6.49 0.74 -30.14
CA GLY A 122 5.78 -0.11 -31.09
C GLY A 122 4.27 0.10 -31.08
N LEU A 123 3.66 0.26 -29.91
CA LEU A 123 2.24 0.61 -29.76
C LEU A 123 1.94 1.98 -30.40
N GLU A 124 2.75 3.00 -30.08
CA GLU A 124 2.62 4.34 -30.65
C GLU A 124 2.75 4.34 -32.18
N ALA A 125 3.68 3.55 -32.75
CA ALA A 125 3.86 3.42 -34.19
C ALA A 125 2.67 2.76 -34.90
N LEU A 126 1.91 1.92 -34.17
CA LEU A 126 0.63 1.35 -34.65
C LEU A 126 -0.56 2.31 -34.47
N GLY A 127 -0.34 3.53 -33.97
CA GLY A 127 -1.38 4.50 -33.70
C GLY A 127 -2.20 4.21 -32.45
N LEU A 128 -1.72 3.32 -31.59
CA LEU A 128 -2.37 2.95 -30.32
C LEU A 128 -1.83 3.81 -29.17
N ASP A 129 -2.75 4.38 -28.37
CA ASP A 129 -2.36 5.11 -27.16
C ASP A 129 -2.00 4.11 -26.04
N PRO A 130 -0.76 4.14 -25.50
CA PRO A 130 -0.37 3.24 -24.42
C PRO A 130 -1.08 3.52 -23.10
N VAL A 131 -1.68 4.69 -22.90
CA VAL A 131 -2.32 5.05 -21.64
C VAL A 131 -3.51 4.13 -21.30
N PRO A 132 -4.53 3.95 -22.15
CA PRO A 132 -5.66 3.07 -21.85
C PRO A 132 -5.29 1.58 -21.84
N ILE A 133 -4.26 1.18 -22.59
CA ILE A 133 -3.91 -0.22 -22.80
C ILE A 133 -2.93 -0.73 -21.71
N VAL A 134 -1.97 0.10 -21.32
CA VAL A 134 -0.85 -0.33 -20.44
C VAL A 134 -0.90 0.38 -19.08
N VAL A 135 -1.09 1.71 -19.07
CA VAL A 135 -0.96 2.52 -17.86
C VAL A 135 -2.19 2.41 -16.97
N ALA A 136 -3.37 2.68 -17.53
CA ALA A 136 -4.62 2.72 -16.76
C ALA A 136 -4.97 1.38 -16.10
N PRO A 137 -4.88 0.23 -16.77
CA PRO A 137 -5.16 -1.07 -16.16
C PRO A 137 -4.31 -1.35 -14.92
N ARG A 138 -3.01 -1.02 -14.98
CA ARG A 138 -2.06 -1.26 -13.89
C ARG A 138 -2.36 -0.39 -12.67
N VAL A 139 -2.66 0.89 -12.88
CA VAL A 139 -2.97 1.82 -11.79
C VAL A 139 -4.28 1.44 -11.10
N TYR A 140 -5.33 1.13 -11.86
CA TYR A 140 -6.61 0.71 -11.28
C TYR A 140 -6.51 -0.65 -10.60
N ALA A 141 -5.82 -1.61 -11.21
CA ALA A 141 -5.58 -2.92 -10.59
C ALA A 141 -4.82 -2.80 -9.26
N ALA A 142 -3.79 -1.94 -9.19
CA ALA A 142 -3.06 -1.71 -7.95
C ALA A 142 -3.97 -1.14 -6.85
N ALA A 143 -4.81 -0.15 -7.16
CA ALA A 143 -5.74 0.44 -6.20
C ALA A 143 -6.75 -0.58 -5.65
N ILE A 144 -7.35 -1.39 -6.53
CA ILE A 144 -8.32 -2.44 -6.14
C ILE A 144 -7.62 -3.54 -5.33
N ALA A 145 -6.45 -4.00 -5.78
CA ALA A 145 -5.64 -4.98 -5.07
C ALA A 145 -5.28 -4.50 -3.65
N GLY A 146 -4.93 -3.22 -3.49
CA GLY A 146 -4.60 -2.64 -2.20
C GLY A 146 -5.74 -2.71 -1.20
N ILE A 147 -6.97 -2.41 -1.62
CA ILE A 147 -8.17 -2.50 -0.78
C ILE A 147 -8.42 -3.97 -0.36
N ALA A 148 -8.34 -4.90 -1.31
CA ALA A 148 -8.56 -6.31 -1.05
C ALA A 148 -7.48 -6.91 -0.12
N LEU A 149 -6.22 -6.62 -0.40
CA LEU A 149 -5.08 -7.11 0.37
C LEU A 149 -5.04 -6.52 1.78
N PHE A 150 -5.42 -5.25 1.96
CA PHE A 150 -5.57 -4.68 3.30
C PHE A 150 -6.62 -5.42 4.12
N SER A 151 -7.75 -5.83 3.52
CA SER A 151 -8.77 -6.60 4.23
C SER A 151 -8.21 -7.94 4.74
N VAL A 152 -7.41 -8.61 3.92
CA VAL A 152 -6.72 -9.87 4.31
C VAL A 152 -5.70 -9.62 5.43
N ALA A 153 -4.88 -8.57 5.30
CA ALA A 153 -3.90 -8.18 6.32
C ALA A 153 -4.57 -7.83 7.66
N ALA A 154 -5.69 -7.10 7.63
CA ALA A 154 -6.44 -6.70 8.81
C ALA A 154 -6.99 -7.91 9.56
N ILE A 155 -7.57 -8.88 8.86
CA ILE A 155 -8.07 -10.13 9.47
C ILE A 155 -6.90 -10.90 10.12
N ALA A 156 -5.80 -11.10 9.39
CA ALA A 156 -4.64 -11.81 9.92
C ALA A 156 -4.04 -11.10 11.16
N SER A 157 -3.94 -9.77 11.10
CA SER A 157 -3.44 -8.95 12.19
C SER A 157 -4.34 -8.99 13.43
N LEU A 158 -5.66 -8.87 13.27
CA LEU A 158 -6.61 -8.95 14.37
C LEU A 158 -6.56 -10.31 15.06
N ILE A 159 -6.56 -11.41 14.28
CA ILE A 159 -6.47 -12.77 14.84
C ILE A 159 -5.21 -12.91 15.68
N THR A 160 -4.04 -12.51 15.14
CA THR A 160 -2.77 -12.62 15.83
C THR A 160 -2.71 -11.71 17.06
N ALA A 161 -3.26 -10.50 16.99
CA ALA A 161 -3.29 -9.57 18.11
C ALA A 161 -4.18 -10.10 19.25
N VAL A 162 -5.37 -10.64 18.94
CA VAL A 162 -6.27 -11.27 19.94
C VAL A 162 -5.55 -12.43 20.65
N LEU A 163 -4.96 -13.34 19.87
CA LEU A 163 -4.22 -14.48 20.44
C LEU A 163 -3.04 -14.00 21.27
N GLY A 164 -2.26 -13.02 20.79
CA GLY A 164 -1.10 -12.51 21.50
C GLY A 164 -1.46 -11.85 22.83
N VAL A 165 -2.45 -10.96 22.88
CA VAL A 165 -2.84 -10.27 24.11
C VAL A 165 -3.42 -11.25 25.12
N THR A 166 -4.34 -12.13 24.73
CA THR A 166 -4.99 -13.07 25.66
C THR A 166 -4.01 -14.08 26.25
N THR A 167 -3.05 -14.55 25.47
CA THR A 167 -2.03 -15.51 25.96
C THR A 167 -0.99 -14.87 26.88
N THR A 168 -0.62 -13.59 26.64
CA THR A 168 0.44 -12.91 27.43
C THR A 168 -0.09 -12.26 28.69
N THR A 169 -1.32 -11.72 28.68
CA THR A 169 -1.88 -10.98 29.83
C THR A 169 -2.83 -11.80 30.68
N GLY A 170 -3.29 -12.97 30.20
CA GLY A 170 -4.30 -13.77 30.88
C GLY A 170 -5.69 -13.08 30.94
N LEU A 171 -5.91 -12.03 30.18
CA LEU A 171 -7.22 -11.35 30.09
C LEU A 171 -8.28 -12.33 29.61
N LYS A 172 -9.46 -12.28 30.22
CA LYS A 172 -10.60 -13.05 29.76
C LYS A 172 -10.99 -12.61 28.34
N LEU A 173 -11.14 -13.57 27.43
CA LEU A 173 -11.44 -13.34 26.02
C LEU A 173 -12.71 -12.49 25.81
N VAL A 174 -13.77 -12.74 26.58
CA VAL A 174 -15.07 -12.10 26.39
C VAL A 174 -15.02 -10.57 26.63
N PRO A 175 -14.51 -10.06 27.78
CA PRO A 175 -14.37 -8.61 27.98
C PRO A 175 -13.44 -7.96 26.93
N PHE A 176 -12.37 -8.65 26.52
CA PHE A 176 -11.46 -8.16 25.49
C PHE A 176 -12.16 -8.02 24.13
N LEU A 177 -12.99 -8.99 23.74
CA LEU A 177 -13.77 -8.94 22.48
C LEU A 177 -14.82 -7.81 22.49
N TYR A 178 -15.46 -7.52 23.64
CA TYR A 178 -16.35 -6.37 23.74
C TYR A 178 -15.60 -5.05 23.52
N SER A 179 -14.45 -4.86 24.17
CA SER A 179 -13.60 -3.68 23.96
C SER A 179 -13.04 -3.62 22.53
N LEU A 180 -12.70 -4.77 21.95
CA LEU A 180 -12.26 -4.85 20.55
C LEU A 180 -13.36 -4.43 19.57
N HIS A 181 -14.61 -4.80 19.83
CA HIS A 181 -15.75 -4.41 19.00
C HIS A 181 -15.88 -2.89 18.86
N ASP A 182 -15.66 -2.16 19.94
CA ASP A 182 -15.69 -0.69 19.93
C ASP A 182 -14.49 -0.10 19.15
N GLY A 183 -13.33 -0.72 19.27
CA GLY A 183 -12.10 -0.33 18.55
C GLY A 183 -12.02 -0.85 17.12
N ALA A 184 -12.76 -1.89 16.77
CA ALA A 184 -12.85 -2.47 15.44
C ALA A 184 -14.17 -2.10 14.73
N SER A 185 -14.64 -0.86 14.94
CA SER A 185 -15.87 -0.38 14.32
C SER A 185 -15.78 -0.39 12.79
N LEU A 186 -16.92 -0.57 12.12
CA LEU A 186 -17.02 -0.52 10.66
C LEU A 186 -16.45 0.79 10.08
N SER A 187 -16.62 1.91 10.81
CA SER A 187 -16.08 3.21 10.41
C SER A 187 -14.55 3.16 10.26
N TYR A 188 -13.84 2.55 11.22
CA TYR A 188 -12.38 2.44 11.16
C TYR A 188 -11.91 1.50 10.06
N LEU A 189 -12.67 0.44 9.79
CA LEU A 189 -12.41 -0.45 8.66
C LEU A 189 -12.52 0.30 7.33
N PHE A 190 -13.59 1.07 7.13
CA PHE A 190 -13.76 1.86 5.89
C PHE A 190 -12.69 2.94 5.73
N ILE A 191 -12.31 3.64 6.82
CA ILE A 191 -11.20 4.60 6.78
C ILE A 191 -9.91 3.90 6.40
N GLY A 192 -9.62 2.75 7.00
CA GLY A 192 -8.44 1.95 6.67
C GLY A 192 -8.43 1.46 5.22
N GLN A 193 -9.57 1.00 4.70
CA GLN A 193 -9.71 0.61 3.30
C GLN A 193 -9.50 1.78 2.34
N ALA A 194 -10.05 2.96 2.66
CA ALA A 194 -9.84 4.17 1.88
C ALA A 194 -8.37 4.60 1.87
N LYS A 195 -7.70 4.58 3.04
CA LYS A 195 -6.25 4.83 3.14
C LYS A 195 -5.45 3.82 2.32
N ALA A 196 -5.74 2.51 2.46
CA ALA A 196 -5.04 1.47 1.73
C ALA A 196 -5.22 1.58 0.20
N GLY A 197 -6.43 1.90 -0.26
CA GLY A 197 -6.71 2.17 -1.66
C GLY A 197 -5.95 3.38 -2.19
N LEU A 198 -5.91 4.48 -1.41
CA LEU A 198 -5.13 5.66 -1.74
C LEU A 198 -3.62 5.35 -1.82
N PHE A 199 -3.08 4.62 -0.86
CA PHE A 199 -1.66 4.25 -0.84
C PHE A 199 -1.31 3.34 -2.02
N ALA A 200 -2.16 2.36 -2.33
CA ALA A 200 -1.98 1.50 -3.49
C ALA A 200 -2.12 2.26 -4.83
N LEU A 201 -2.99 3.26 -4.90
CA LEU A 201 -3.07 4.18 -6.03
C LEU A 201 -1.76 4.96 -6.21
N ILE A 202 -1.18 5.48 -5.12
CA ILE A 202 0.13 6.16 -5.14
C ILE A 202 1.22 5.21 -5.63
N VAL A 203 1.23 3.96 -5.15
CA VAL A 203 2.17 2.93 -5.63
C VAL A 203 2.00 2.70 -7.13
N GLY A 204 0.77 2.49 -7.59
CA GLY A 204 0.47 2.28 -9.02
C GLY A 204 0.93 3.44 -9.89
N LEU A 205 0.65 4.68 -9.49
CA LEU A 205 1.04 5.89 -10.22
C LEU A 205 2.56 6.07 -10.29
N LEU A 206 3.23 6.01 -9.13
CA LEU A 206 4.67 6.30 -9.07
C LEU A 206 5.50 5.19 -9.68
N SER A 207 5.12 3.92 -9.49
CA SER A 207 5.82 2.81 -10.13
C SER A 207 5.65 2.80 -11.65
N THR A 208 4.47 3.16 -12.14
CA THR A 208 4.23 3.30 -13.58
C THR A 208 5.04 4.46 -14.15
N TYR A 209 5.09 5.59 -13.46
CA TYR A 209 5.89 6.73 -13.89
C TYR A 209 7.38 6.38 -13.97
N GLU A 210 7.96 5.83 -12.91
CA GLU A 210 9.38 5.48 -12.87
C GLU A 210 9.72 4.37 -13.89
N GLY A 211 8.84 3.40 -14.10
CA GLY A 211 9.03 2.37 -15.12
C GLY A 211 9.09 2.95 -16.54
N LEU A 212 8.20 3.88 -16.87
CA LEU A 212 8.17 4.55 -18.19
C LEU A 212 9.33 5.53 -18.41
N GLN A 213 10.06 5.92 -17.35
CA GLN A 213 11.26 6.78 -17.45
C GLN A 213 12.55 5.98 -17.70
N ALA A 214 12.49 4.66 -17.79
CA ALA A 214 13.67 3.85 -18.04
C ALA A 214 14.30 4.19 -19.40
N GLU A 215 15.55 4.64 -19.39
CA GLU A 215 16.33 4.93 -20.59
C GLU A 215 17.68 4.21 -20.49
N GLY A 216 18.01 3.44 -21.50
CA GLY A 216 19.25 2.64 -21.55
C GLY A 216 18.98 1.13 -21.46
N GLY A 217 19.97 0.36 -21.07
CA GLY A 217 19.89 -1.10 -21.02
C GLY A 217 19.34 -1.66 -19.70
N SER A 218 19.72 -2.89 -19.39
CA SER A 218 19.26 -3.62 -18.19
C SER A 218 19.53 -2.91 -16.85
N THR A 219 20.55 -2.06 -16.79
CA THR A 219 20.83 -1.25 -15.58
C THR A 219 19.75 -0.21 -15.30
N ALA A 220 19.09 0.33 -16.34
CA ALA A 220 18.00 1.27 -16.20
C ALA A 220 16.77 0.63 -15.54
N VAL A 221 16.51 -0.65 -15.82
CA VAL A 221 15.43 -1.40 -15.18
C VAL A 221 15.63 -1.45 -13.66
N GLY A 222 16.83 -1.79 -13.20
CA GLY A 222 17.15 -1.83 -11.76
C GLY A 222 16.99 -0.47 -11.07
N LEU A 223 17.41 0.62 -11.75
CA LEU A 223 17.24 1.98 -11.24
C LEU A 223 15.77 2.37 -11.14
N SER A 224 14.95 2.06 -12.14
CA SER A 224 13.53 2.33 -12.14
C SER A 224 12.80 1.61 -11.00
N VAL A 225 13.16 0.35 -10.74
CA VAL A 225 12.62 -0.44 -9.61
C VAL A 225 12.94 0.20 -8.27
N ASN A 226 14.21 0.58 -8.06
CA ASN A 226 14.63 1.22 -6.81
C ASN A 226 13.94 2.58 -6.62
N ASN A 227 13.90 3.41 -7.66
CA ASN A 227 13.26 4.71 -7.60
C ASN A 227 11.75 4.58 -7.33
N ALA A 228 11.08 3.63 -7.98
CA ALA A 228 9.65 3.35 -7.76
C ALA A 228 9.36 2.95 -6.31
N ALA A 229 10.17 2.08 -5.72
CA ALA A 229 10.00 1.66 -4.33
C ALA A 229 10.19 2.83 -3.36
N VAL A 230 11.26 3.61 -3.54
CA VAL A 230 11.54 4.79 -2.70
C VAL A 230 10.48 5.88 -2.87
N ALA A 231 10.13 6.22 -4.11
CA ALA A 231 9.11 7.22 -4.40
C ALA A 231 7.76 6.84 -3.78
N SER A 232 7.35 5.59 -3.95
CA SER A 232 6.10 5.06 -3.40
C SER A 232 6.10 5.10 -1.86
N ALA A 233 7.19 4.67 -1.23
CA ALA A 233 7.30 4.69 0.23
C ALA A 233 7.21 6.13 0.79
N VAL A 234 7.93 7.08 0.20
CA VAL A 234 7.86 8.50 0.59
C VAL A 234 6.46 9.06 0.36
N GLY A 235 5.85 8.74 -0.79
CA GLY A 235 4.47 9.15 -1.11
C GLY A 235 3.46 8.65 -0.10
N ILE A 236 3.54 7.36 0.28
CA ILE A 236 2.66 6.74 1.29
C ILE A 236 2.82 7.41 2.65
N VAL A 237 4.05 7.58 3.14
CA VAL A 237 4.29 8.20 4.46
C VAL A 237 3.75 9.63 4.49
N THR A 238 3.97 10.40 3.41
CA THR A 238 3.45 11.77 3.29
C THR A 238 1.92 11.78 3.26
N ALA A 239 1.31 10.89 2.47
CA ALA A 239 -0.13 10.77 2.38
C ALA A 239 -0.74 10.28 3.70
N ASN A 240 -0.10 9.33 4.40
CA ASN A 240 -0.57 8.86 5.70
C ASN A 240 -0.58 10.01 6.72
N PHE A 241 0.48 10.81 6.77
CA PHE A 241 0.53 11.98 7.65
C PHE A 241 -0.62 12.96 7.35
N ALA A 242 -0.86 13.27 6.07
CA ALA A 242 -1.97 14.14 5.67
C ALA A 242 -3.34 13.53 6.02
N CYS A 243 -3.55 12.24 5.77
CA CYS A 243 -4.80 11.55 6.11
C CYS A 243 -5.08 11.55 7.61
N THR A 244 -4.05 11.35 8.44
CA THR A 244 -4.21 11.34 9.91
C THR A 244 -4.58 12.72 10.46
N TRP A 245 -4.24 13.81 9.76
CA TRP A 245 -4.66 15.17 10.13
C TRP A 245 -6.11 15.49 9.71
N VAL A 246 -6.61 14.84 8.67
CA VAL A 246 -7.95 15.10 8.13
C VAL A 246 -9.02 14.22 8.80
N PHE A 247 -8.66 13.00 9.17
CA PHE A 247 -9.54 11.98 9.77
C PHE A 247 -9.15 11.66 11.21
#